data_8a12277f9b9baeb43f4c89fd9a6e3c6e
#
_entry.id   8a12277f9b9baeb43f4c89fd9a6e3c6e
#
_cell.length_a   1.000
_cell.length_b   1.000
_cell.length_c   1.000
_cell.angle_alpha   90.00
_cell.angle_beta   90.00
_cell.angle_gamma   90.00
#
_symmetry.space_group_name_H-M   'P 1'
#
loop_
_entity.id
_entity.type
_entity.pdbx_description
1 polymer ?
#
loop_
_entity_poly.entity_id
_entity_poly.type
_entity_poly.pdbx_seq_one_letter_code
_entity_poly.pdbx_strand_id
1 'polypeptide(L)'
;MAFPYRKILCPVDFDDNSMHALDTAADLARDSKGTVFVLHVVPMILAPTGMPVYVDLYKGQEETARAKLLEIAQKRLTGVKYELLTHTGEPAGTILSAEKKTGADVIVMATHGRRGFKRFFLGSIAEVVLRESTCPVLTVRCTPAQSDLVGTWMTKNPVTATLHEKLSSIAAKMHAGGFRCVPVLSDGLPVGIVTDRDIRQHSGFLEQTEAGKAMSQELITVTPTTDIREAARILRERKVGGLPVLEDGKLAGVITTGDVLAALTTRT
;
A
#
# COMPACT_ATOMS: atom_id res chain seq x y z
N MET A 1 -15.70 -13.63 28.71
CA MET A 1 -14.46 -14.13 28.09
C MET A 1 -13.30 -13.73 28.96
N ALA A 2 -12.44 -14.67 29.33
CA ALA A 2 -11.36 -14.41 30.27
C ALA A 2 -10.05 -14.21 29.52
N PHE A 3 -9.34 -13.14 29.82
CA PHE A 3 -7.92 -13.00 29.51
C PHE A 3 -7.14 -14.04 30.37
N PRO A 4 -6.08 -14.71 29.83
CA PRO A 4 -5.41 -14.47 28.56
C PRO A 4 -6.04 -15.20 27.37
N TYR A 5 -5.98 -14.57 26.17
CA TYR A 5 -6.44 -15.17 24.93
C TYR A 5 -5.52 -16.32 24.48
N ARG A 6 -6.07 -17.51 24.32
CA ARG A 6 -5.30 -18.72 23.97
C ARG A 6 -5.53 -19.20 22.54
N LYS A 7 -6.64 -18.84 21.93
CA LYS A 7 -7.00 -19.20 20.57
C LYS A 7 -7.17 -17.92 19.77
N ILE A 8 -6.17 -17.55 19.01
CA ILE A 8 -6.05 -16.25 18.34
C ILE A 8 -6.24 -16.48 16.84
N LEU A 9 -7.32 -15.97 16.25
CA LEU A 9 -7.53 -15.99 14.81
C LEU A 9 -6.90 -14.74 14.18
N CYS A 10 -6.01 -14.94 13.22
CA CYS A 10 -5.37 -13.85 12.49
C CYS A 10 -5.59 -13.99 10.98
N PRO A 11 -6.56 -13.27 10.40
CA PRO A 11 -6.72 -13.20 8.95
C PRO A 11 -5.61 -12.38 8.31
N VAL A 12 -5.03 -12.90 7.21
CA VAL A 12 -3.95 -12.26 6.47
C VAL A 12 -4.23 -12.22 4.97
N ASP A 13 -3.90 -11.12 4.30
CA ASP A 13 -4.02 -10.93 2.85
C ASP A 13 -2.66 -10.74 2.18
N PHE A 14 -1.58 -11.02 2.92
CA PHE A 14 -0.18 -10.88 2.50
C PHE A 14 0.28 -9.44 2.26
N ASP A 15 -0.45 -8.45 2.74
CA ASP A 15 0.06 -7.08 2.80
C ASP A 15 0.80 -6.81 4.13
N ASP A 16 1.54 -5.70 4.18
CA ASP A 16 2.34 -5.34 5.35
C ASP A 16 1.48 -5.10 6.60
N ASN A 17 0.27 -4.57 6.44
CA ASN A 17 -0.63 -4.31 7.56
C ASN A 17 -1.08 -5.62 8.21
N SER A 18 -1.44 -6.61 7.39
CA SER A 18 -1.81 -7.93 7.89
C SER A 18 -0.62 -8.69 8.48
N MET A 19 0.60 -8.42 8.00
CA MET A 19 1.82 -8.96 8.62
C MET A 19 2.07 -8.36 10.01
N HIS A 20 1.82 -7.08 10.24
CA HIS A 20 1.90 -6.47 11.57
C HIS A 20 0.82 -7.00 12.52
N ALA A 21 -0.38 -7.27 12.01
CA ALA A 21 -1.40 -7.94 12.80
C ALA A 21 -0.96 -9.35 13.22
N LEU A 22 -0.28 -10.09 12.33
CA LEU A 22 0.28 -11.39 12.62
C LEU A 22 1.40 -11.33 13.69
N ASP A 23 2.27 -10.33 13.64
CA ASP A 23 3.30 -10.10 14.67
C ASP A 23 2.63 -9.84 16.04
N THR A 24 1.59 -9.00 16.09
CA THR A 24 0.81 -8.75 17.31
C THR A 24 0.14 -10.02 17.82
N ALA A 25 -0.44 -10.84 16.93
CA ALA A 25 -1.02 -12.13 17.28
C ALA A 25 0.02 -13.10 17.85
N ALA A 26 1.24 -13.09 17.30
CA ALA A 26 2.36 -13.89 17.80
C ALA A 26 2.78 -13.48 19.21
N ASP A 27 2.85 -12.17 19.49
CA ASP A 27 3.19 -11.64 20.82
C ASP A 27 2.13 -12.05 21.86
N LEU A 28 0.85 -11.88 21.54
CA LEU A 28 -0.24 -12.35 22.39
C LEU A 28 -0.18 -13.86 22.67
N ALA A 29 0.14 -14.66 21.64
CA ALA A 29 0.26 -16.09 21.80
C ALA A 29 1.49 -16.51 22.63
N ARG A 30 2.61 -15.80 22.55
CA ARG A 30 3.79 -16.04 23.41
C ARG A 30 3.45 -15.80 24.87
N ASP A 31 2.80 -14.69 25.18
CA ASP A 31 2.43 -14.31 26.54
C ASP A 31 1.39 -15.28 27.14
N SER A 32 0.42 -15.70 26.35
CA SER A 32 -0.66 -16.59 26.80
C SER A 32 -0.35 -18.09 26.68
N LYS A 33 0.77 -18.47 26.04
CA LYS A 33 1.08 -19.84 25.60
C LYS A 33 -0.04 -20.40 24.69
N GLY A 34 -0.61 -19.52 23.88
CA GLY A 34 -1.75 -19.80 22.99
C GLY A 34 -1.33 -20.36 21.63
N THR A 35 -2.33 -20.50 20.77
CA THR A 35 -2.20 -20.95 19.37
C THR A 35 -2.72 -19.86 18.44
N VAL A 36 -1.96 -19.55 17.38
CA VAL A 36 -2.39 -18.64 16.32
C VAL A 36 -2.96 -19.44 15.15
N PHE A 37 -4.21 -19.20 14.81
CA PHE A 37 -4.86 -19.69 13.60
C PHE A 37 -4.66 -18.63 12.51
N VAL A 38 -3.73 -18.87 11.59
CA VAL A 38 -3.43 -17.94 10.49
C VAL A 38 -4.34 -18.28 9.32
N LEU A 39 -5.26 -17.40 8.99
CA LEU A 39 -6.24 -17.60 7.93
C LEU A 39 -5.93 -16.75 6.71
N HIS A 40 -5.82 -17.37 5.54
CA HIS A 40 -5.89 -16.65 4.27
C HIS A 40 -7.16 -17.05 3.51
N VAL A 41 -7.90 -16.04 3.05
CA VAL A 41 -9.10 -16.24 2.22
C VAL A 41 -8.75 -15.93 0.77
N VAL A 42 -8.90 -16.93 -0.10
CA VAL A 42 -8.82 -16.76 -1.55
C VAL A 42 -10.17 -16.20 -2.01
N PRO A 43 -10.23 -14.96 -2.54
CA PRO A 43 -11.49 -14.36 -2.93
C PRO A 43 -12.15 -15.13 -4.07
N MET A 44 -13.43 -15.47 -3.93
CA MET A 44 -14.20 -16.07 -5.00
C MET A 44 -14.52 -15.03 -6.08
N ILE A 45 -14.10 -15.27 -7.30
CA ILE A 45 -14.47 -14.46 -8.47
C ILE A 45 -15.74 -15.05 -9.05
N LEU A 46 -16.84 -14.34 -8.94
CA LEU A 46 -18.08 -14.69 -9.62
C LEU A 46 -18.00 -14.25 -11.09
N ALA A 47 -18.35 -15.16 -12.01
CA ALA A 47 -18.55 -14.78 -13.41
C ALA A 47 -19.71 -13.77 -13.50
N PRO A 48 -19.79 -12.94 -14.56
CA PRO A 48 -20.92 -12.03 -14.80
C PRO A 48 -22.29 -12.73 -14.80
N THR A 49 -22.31 -14.04 -15.01
CA THR A 49 -23.50 -14.90 -14.95
C THR A 49 -23.90 -15.36 -13.55
N GLY A 50 -23.16 -14.95 -12.52
CA GLY A 50 -23.40 -15.40 -11.14
C GLY A 50 -22.98 -16.83 -10.83
N MET A 51 -22.37 -17.54 -11.80
CA MET A 51 -21.85 -18.90 -11.57
C MET A 51 -20.39 -18.89 -11.12
N PRO A 52 -19.98 -19.77 -10.20
CA PRO A 52 -18.58 -19.90 -9.80
C PRO A 52 -17.72 -20.32 -11.00
N VAL A 53 -16.65 -19.58 -11.25
CA VAL A 53 -15.68 -19.90 -12.31
C VAL A 53 -14.80 -21.04 -11.81
N TYR A 54 -14.92 -22.19 -12.41
CA TYR A 54 -14.07 -23.39 -12.33
C TYR A 54 -13.36 -23.71 -11.00
N VAL A 55 -13.76 -24.78 -10.35
CA VAL A 55 -13.22 -25.32 -9.09
C VAL A 55 -11.70 -25.60 -9.13
N ASP A 56 -11.16 -25.98 -10.29
CA ASP A 56 -9.73 -26.33 -10.39
C ASP A 56 -8.78 -25.11 -10.32
N LEU A 57 -9.24 -23.93 -10.75
CA LEU A 57 -8.46 -22.69 -10.63
C LEU A 57 -8.25 -22.29 -9.15
N TYR A 58 -9.21 -22.58 -8.28
CA TYR A 58 -9.13 -22.24 -6.86
C TYR A 58 -8.24 -23.20 -6.07
N LYS A 59 -8.19 -24.49 -6.43
CA LYS A 59 -7.31 -25.47 -5.77
C LYS A 59 -5.83 -25.08 -5.90
N GLY A 60 -5.38 -24.73 -7.09
CA GLY A 60 -4.02 -24.25 -7.30
C GLY A 60 -3.71 -22.93 -6.55
N GLN A 61 -4.70 -22.05 -6.39
CA GLN A 61 -4.54 -20.81 -5.60
C GLN A 61 -4.48 -21.10 -4.11
N GLU A 62 -5.26 -22.02 -3.58
CA GLU A 62 -5.20 -22.43 -2.16
C GLU A 62 -3.86 -23.07 -1.82
N GLU A 63 -3.34 -23.96 -2.66
CA GLU A 63 -2.03 -24.58 -2.48
C GLU A 63 -0.90 -23.52 -2.48
N THR A 64 -0.92 -22.61 -3.44
CA THR A 64 0.03 -21.49 -3.50
C THR A 64 -0.07 -20.60 -2.28
N ALA A 65 -1.28 -20.26 -1.83
CA ALA A 65 -1.51 -19.47 -0.64
C ALA A 65 -1.01 -20.20 0.62
N ARG A 66 -1.26 -21.52 0.72
CA ARG A 66 -0.79 -22.34 1.84
C ARG A 66 0.74 -22.41 1.91
N ALA A 67 1.42 -22.56 0.77
CA ALA A 67 2.88 -22.55 0.71
C ALA A 67 3.45 -21.21 1.20
N LYS A 68 2.84 -20.10 0.77
CA LYS A 68 3.22 -18.75 1.21
C LYS A 68 2.95 -18.52 2.70
N LEU A 69 1.81 -19.00 3.22
CA LEU A 69 1.52 -18.96 4.65
C LEU A 69 2.55 -19.72 5.48
N LEU A 70 2.99 -20.87 4.99
CA LEU A 70 4.00 -21.68 5.68
C LEU A 70 5.32 -20.94 5.78
N GLU A 71 5.79 -20.33 4.68
CA GLU A 71 7.02 -19.52 4.67
C GLU A 71 6.94 -18.36 5.67
N ILE A 72 5.81 -17.64 5.69
CA ILE A 72 5.58 -16.52 6.61
C ILE A 72 5.54 -17.01 8.06
N ALA A 73 4.81 -18.09 8.34
CA ALA A 73 4.69 -18.64 9.68
C ALA A 73 6.05 -19.09 10.24
N GLN A 74 6.87 -19.75 9.44
CA GLN A 74 8.21 -20.18 9.84
C GLN A 74 9.11 -18.98 10.24
N LYS A 75 8.97 -17.85 9.56
CA LYS A 75 9.75 -16.63 9.84
C LYS A 75 9.22 -15.83 11.04
N ARG A 76 7.89 -15.71 11.18
CA ARG A 76 7.27 -14.78 12.14
C ARG A 76 6.73 -15.42 13.40
N LEU A 77 6.38 -16.71 13.36
CA LEU A 77 5.76 -17.44 14.48
C LEU A 77 6.76 -18.36 15.18
N THR A 78 8.05 -18.05 15.16
CA THR A 78 9.09 -18.85 15.86
C THR A 78 8.75 -18.95 17.35
N GLY A 79 8.70 -20.19 17.86
CA GLY A 79 8.37 -20.46 19.26
C GLY A 79 6.88 -20.32 19.62
N VAL A 80 6.01 -20.10 18.65
CA VAL A 80 4.55 -20.00 18.83
C VAL A 80 3.87 -21.21 18.18
N LYS A 81 2.85 -21.77 18.84
CA LYS A 81 1.99 -22.77 18.22
C LYS A 81 1.10 -22.11 17.18
N TYR A 82 1.00 -22.70 15.99
CA TYR A 82 0.13 -22.16 14.94
C TYR A 82 -0.54 -23.25 14.10
N GLU A 83 -1.65 -22.89 13.49
CA GLU A 83 -2.35 -23.67 12.47
C GLU A 83 -2.59 -22.77 11.24
N LEU A 84 -2.41 -23.33 10.03
CA LEU A 84 -2.59 -22.63 8.77
C LEU A 84 -3.93 -23.00 8.14
N LEU A 85 -4.76 -22.00 7.89
CA LEU A 85 -6.08 -22.14 7.29
C LEU A 85 -6.10 -21.41 5.94
N THR A 86 -6.50 -22.10 4.89
CA THR A 86 -6.78 -21.53 3.57
C THR A 86 -8.20 -21.92 3.17
N HIS A 87 -9.00 -20.92 2.80
CA HIS A 87 -10.36 -21.15 2.35
C HIS A 87 -10.68 -20.22 1.18
N THR A 88 -11.45 -20.70 0.23
CA THR A 88 -12.01 -19.89 -0.86
C THR A 88 -13.40 -19.39 -0.44
N GLY A 89 -13.66 -18.09 -0.65
CA GLY A 89 -14.96 -17.52 -0.33
C GLY A 89 -15.01 -16.00 -0.26
N GLU A 90 -16.12 -15.51 0.30
CA GLU A 90 -16.25 -14.10 0.68
C GLU A 90 -15.46 -13.86 1.99
N PRO A 91 -14.56 -12.86 2.01
CA PRO A 91 -13.60 -12.75 3.11
C PRO A 91 -14.23 -12.59 4.50
N ALA A 92 -15.20 -11.69 4.69
CA ALA A 92 -15.76 -11.42 6.01
C ALA A 92 -16.52 -12.64 6.56
N GLY A 93 -17.38 -13.25 5.75
CA GLY A 93 -18.13 -14.45 6.14
C GLY A 93 -17.24 -15.65 6.40
N THR A 94 -16.13 -15.78 5.64
CA THR A 94 -15.15 -16.85 5.85
C THR A 94 -14.40 -16.66 7.17
N ILE A 95 -14.02 -15.43 7.53
CA ILE A 95 -13.37 -15.11 8.82
C ILE A 95 -14.32 -15.46 9.99
N LEU A 96 -15.59 -15.03 9.91
CA LEU A 96 -16.60 -15.32 10.94
C LEU A 96 -16.90 -16.83 11.07
N SER A 97 -16.87 -17.56 9.95
CA SER A 97 -16.99 -19.01 9.97
C SER A 97 -15.78 -19.68 10.62
N ALA A 98 -14.58 -19.19 10.34
CA ALA A 98 -13.34 -19.69 10.95
C ALA A 98 -13.29 -19.40 12.46
N GLU A 99 -13.74 -18.21 12.90
CA GLU A 99 -13.91 -17.86 14.32
C GLU A 99 -14.68 -18.96 15.06
N LYS A 100 -15.87 -19.32 14.54
CA LYS A 100 -16.74 -20.33 15.15
C LYS A 100 -16.11 -21.73 15.13
N LYS A 101 -15.48 -22.11 14.01
CA LYS A 101 -14.86 -23.45 13.86
C LYS A 101 -13.65 -23.65 14.77
N THR A 102 -12.80 -22.64 14.91
CA THR A 102 -11.61 -22.69 15.77
C THR A 102 -11.96 -22.46 17.24
N GLY A 103 -13.11 -21.86 17.52
CA GLY A 103 -13.48 -21.36 18.84
C GLY A 103 -12.51 -20.28 19.30
N ALA A 104 -12.19 -19.35 18.41
CA ALA A 104 -11.23 -18.28 18.70
C ALA A 104 -11.70 -17.41 19.87
N ASP A 105 -10.76 -17.06 20.74
CA ASP A 105 -11.01 -16.18 21.89
C ASP A 105 -10.89 -14.70 21.49
N VAL A 106 -10.14 -14.44 20.42
CA VAL A 106 -9.93 -13.10 19.85
C VAL A 106 -9.59 -13.22 18.37
N ILE A 107 -10.04 -12.23 17.58
CA ILE A 107 -9.56 -12.00 16.22
C ILE A 107 -8.56 -10.85 16.27
N VAL A 108 -7.37 -11.03 15.69
CA VAL A 108 -6.37 -9.98 15.52
C VAL A 108 -6.24 -9.69 14.03
N MET A 109 -6.60 -8.49 13.61
CA MET A 109 -6.60 -8.15 12.19
C MET A 109 -6.20 -6.72 11.91
N ALA A 110 -5.71 -6.44 10.70
CA ALA A 110 -5.40 -5.09 10.27
C ALA A 110 -6.68 -4.27 10.03
N THR A 111 -6.60 -2.97 10.24
CA THR A 111 -7.71 -2.05 9.96
C THR A 111 -7.94 -1.79 8.47
N HIS A 112 -6.90 -1.99 7.62
CA HIS A 112 -6.93 -1.75 6.18
C HIS A 112 -6.22 -2.90 5.47
N GLY A 113 -6.80 -3.39 4.37
CA GLY A 113 -6.16 -4.30 3.44
C GLY A 113 -5.51 -3.57 2.27
N ARG A 114 -5.24 -4.30 1.17
CA ARG A 114 -4.51 -3.86 -0.04
C ARG A 114 -4.98 -2.57 -0.72
N ARG A 115 -6.15 -2.03 -0.38
CA ARG A 115 -6.74 -0.84 -1.01
C ARG A 115 -6.91 0.28 0.00
N GLY A 116 -5.83 0.71 0.65
CA GLY A 116 -5.83 1.77 1.65
C GLY A 116 -6.49 3.06 1.14
N PHE A 117 -7.72 3.31 1.54
CA PHE A 117 -8.43 4.56 1.33
C PHE A 117 -8.56 5.33 2.64
N LYS A 118 -8.10 6.60 2.61
CA LYS A 118 -8.31 7.72 3.55
C LYS A 118 -8.25 7.44 5.06
N ARG A 119 -7.51 8.24 5.76
CA ARG A 119 -7.07 8.30 7.17
C ARG A 119 -8.09 7.97 8.28
N PHE A 120 -9.37 7.74 7.98
CA PHE A 120 -10.43 7.64 8.99
C PHE A 120 -11.44 6.50 8.81
N PHE A 121 -11.27 5.61 7.82
CA PHE A 121 -12.24 4.54 7.60
C PHE A 121 -11.63 3.17 7.89
N LEU A 122 -12.34 2.40 8.69
CA LEU A 122 -12.10 0.97 8.87
C LEU A 122 -12.34 0.28 7.52
N GLY A 123 -11.49 -0.67 7.11
CA GLY A 123 -11.71 -1.42 5.87
C GLY A 123 -13.04 -2.19 5.90
N SER A 124 -13.71 -2.34 4.76
CA SER A 124 -15.04 -2.95 4.67
C SER A 124 -15.11 -4.36 5.30
N ILE A 125 -14.06 -5.16 5.14
CA ILE A 125 -13.98 -6.50 5.76
C ILE A 125 -13.85 -6.37 7.29
N ALA A 126 -12.95 -5.50 7.76
CA ALA A 126 -12.73 -5.28 9.19
C ALA A 126 -13.98 -4.73 9.88
N GLU A 127 -14.74 -3.84 9.20
CA GLU A 127 -16.01 -3.31 9.70
C GLU A 127 -17.06 -4.41 9.89
N VAL A 128 -17.25 -5.29 8.90
CA VAL A 128 -18.20 -6.39 8.99
C VAL A 128 -17.78 -7.36 10.09
N VAL A 129 -16.51 -7.76 10.15
CA VAL A 129 -16.01 -8.67 11.19
C VAL A 129 -16.17 -8.05 12.58
N LEU A 130 -15.86 -6.78 12.76
CA LEU A 130 -16.00 -6.09 14.06
C LEU A 130 -17.46 -6.01 14.51
N ARG A 131 -18.40 -5.88 13.59
CA ARG A 131 -19.84 -5.82 13.89
C ARG A 131 -20.46 -7.18 14.19
N GLU A 132 -19.99 -8.25 13.52
CA GLU A 132 -20.66 -9.55 13.52
C GLU A 132 -19.90 -10.65 14.28
N SER A 133 -18.67 -10.39 14.71
CA SER A 133 -17.89 -11.33 15.52
C SER A 133 -18.52 -11.55 16.89
N THR A 134 -18.43 -12.77 17.39
CA THR A 134 -18.90 -13.14 18.74
C THR A 134 -17.79 -13.06 19.79
N CYS A 135 -16.53 -12.92 19.35
CA CYS A 135 -15.39 -12.70 20.23
C CYS A 135 -14.82 -11.27 20.06
N PRO A 136 -13.98 -10.77 20.99
CA PRO A 136 -13.26 -9.52 20.81
C PRO A 136 -12.47 -9.47 19.53
N VAL A 137 -12.46 -8.28 18.88
CA VAL A 137 -11.66 -8.02 17.69
C VAL A 137 -10.62 -6.96 18.03
N LEU A 138 -9.36 -7.35 18.01
CA LEU A 138 -8.23 -6.45 18.15
C LEU A 138 -7.80 -5.96 16.76
N THR A 139 -8.08 -4.70 16.49
CA THR A 139 -7.65 -4.07 15.24
C THR A 139 -6.28 -3.46 15.38
N VAL A 140 -5.34 -3.88 14.52
CA VAL A 140 -3.97 -3.39 14.50
C VAL A 140 -3.84 -2.33 13.41
N ARG A 141 -3.40 -1.15 13.79
CA ARG A 141 -3.05 -0.09 12.85
C ARG A 141 -1.54 -0.10 12.66
N CYS A 142 -1.09 -0.33 11.44
CA CYS A 142 0.28 -0.06 11.09
C CYS A 142 0.46 1.46 10.95
N THR A 143 1.24 2.04 11.83
CA THR A 143 1.76 3.40 11.62
C THR A 143 3.12 3.21 10.95
N PRO A 144 3.30 3.68 9.69
CA PRO A 144 4.60 3.58 9.05
C PRO A 144 5.68 4.18 9.94
N ALA A 145 6.83 3.52 10.06
CA ALA A 145 7.98 4.14 10.68
C ALA A 145 8.30 5.44 9.92
N GLN A 146 8.86 6.45 10.58
CA GLN A 146 9.15 7.72 9.93
C GLN A 146 10.06 7.54 8.71
N SER A 147 10.93 6.52 8.74
CA SER A 147 11.75 6.09 7.59
C SER A 147 10.95 5.53 6.41
N ASP A 148 9.68 5.19 6.59
CA ASP A 148 8.80 4.63 5.56
C ASP A 148 7.93 5.69 4.89
N LEU A 149 8.05 6.94 5.29
CA LEU A 149 7.25 8.04 4.79
C LEU A 149 7.95 8.75 3.62
N VAL A 150 7.15 9.14 2.62
CA VAL A 150 7.61 9.95 1.48
C VAL A 150 8.37 11.20 1.94
N GLY A 151 7.90 11.88 3.00
CA GLY A 151 8.52 13.09 3.52
C GLY A 151 9.97 12.93 3.98
N THR A 152 10.41 11.71 4.30
CA THR A 152 11.80 11.40 4.65
C THR A 152 12.72 11.31 3.43
N TRP A 153 12.18 10.85 2.30
CA TRP A 153 12.94 10.52 1.09
C TRP A 153 12.75 11.52 -0.07
N MET A 154 11.69 12.34 -0.01
CA MET A 154 11.43 13.32 -1.06
C MET A 154 12.52 14.36 -1.17
N THR A 155 12.78 14.85 -2.36
CA THR A 155 13.53 16.08 -2.59
C THR A 155 12.67 17.25 -2.14
N LYS A 156 13.07 17.93 -1.07
CA LYS A 156 12.42 19.15 -0.57
C LYS A 156 12.83 20.35 -1.44
N ASN A 157 11.92 21.33 -1.57
CA ASN A 157 12.13 22.53 -2.38
C ASN A 157 12.63 22.19 -3.80
N PRO A 158 11.88 21.39 -4.56
CA PRO A 158 12.30 20.97 -5.89
C PRO A 158 12.37 22.16 -6.84
N VAL A 159 13.16 22.00 -7.88
CA VAL A 159 13.16 22.97 -8.99
C VAL A 159 11.79 22.96 -9.64
N THR A 160 11.24 24.15 -9.87
CA THR A 160 9.92 24.36 -10.48
C THR A 160 10.01 25.18 -11.75
N ALA A 161 8.92 25.19 -12.51
CA ALA A 161 8.74 26.04 -13.67
C ALA A 161 7.44 26.84 -13.54
N THR A 162 7.31 27.91 -14.31
CA THR A 162 6.07 28.66 -14.49
C THR A 162 5.36 28.22 -15.78
N LEU A 163 4.07 28.55 -15.93
CA LEU A 163 3.28 28.21 -17.12
C LEU A 163 3.91 28.72 -18.43
N HIS A 164 4.53 29.90 -18.38
CA HIS A 164 5.10 30.57 -19.55
C HIS A 164 6.60 30.28 -19.77
N GLU A 165 7.22 29.51 -18.88
CA GLU A 165 8.61 29.11 -19.04
C GLU A 165 8.79 28.21 -20.26
N LYS A 166 9.84 28.41 -21.04
CA LYS A 166 10.12 27.65 -22.27
C LYS A 166 10.68 26.27 -21.91
N LEU A 167 10.31 25.26 -22.71
CA LEU A 167 10.81 23.91 -22.53
C LEU A 167 12.33 23.80 -22.64
N SER A 168 12.99 24.65 -23.39
CA SER A 168 14.46 24.72 -23.47
C SER A 168 15.09 25.06 -22.13
N SER A 169 14.53 26.04 -21.40
CA SER A 169 14.97 26.40 -20.06
C SER A 169 14.74 25.23 -19.09
N ILE A 170 13.57 24.57 -19.15
CA ILE A 170 13.27 23.44 -18.31
C ILE A 170 14.19 22.24 -18.60
N ALA A 171 14.47 21.97 -19.87
CA ALA A 171 15.42 20.94 -20.29
C ALA A 171 16.83 21.20 -19.75
N ALA A 172 17.29 22.47 -19.81
CA ALA A 172 18.58 22.88 -19.23
C ALA A 172 18.61 22.65 -17.70
N LYS A 173 17.54 23.03 -16.99
CA LYS A 173 17.40 22.75 -15.54
C LYS A 173 17.46 21.25 -15.23
N MET A 174 16.73 20.42 -15.99
CA MET A 174 16.73 18.97 -15.84
C MET A 174 18.12 18.38 -16.04
N HIS A 175 18.81 18.82 -17.11
CA HIS A 175 20.16 18.34 -17.43
C HIS A 175 21.17 18.74 -16.35
N ALA A 176 21.16 20.00 -15.93
CA ALA A 176 22.07 20.52 -14.91
C ALA A 176 21.86 19.86 -13.53
N GLY A 177 20.61 19.57 -13.19
CA GLY A 177 20.26 18.99 -11.88
C GLY A 177 20.14 17.47 -11.86
N GLY A 178 20.24 16.78 -13.00
CA GLY A 178 20.13 15.32 -13.09
C GLY A 178 18.74 14.76 -12.78
N PHE A 179 17.69 15.57 -12.86
CA PHE A 179 16.30 15.15 -12.61
C PHE A 179 15.48 15.11 -13.91
N ARG A 180 14.37 14.36 -13.89
CA ARG A 180 13.57 14.07 -15.09
C ARG A 180 12.14 14.58 -15.04
N CYS A 181 11.77 15.32 -14.02
CA CYS A 181 10.46 15.93 -13.88
C CYS A 181 10.54 17.25 -13.15
N VAL A 182 9.73 18.21 -13.56
CA VAL A 182 9.66 19.56 -12.99
C VAL A 182 8.19 19.92 -12.78
N PRO A 183 7.75 20.14 -11.54
CA PRO A 183 6.43 20.66 -11.26
C PRO A 183 6.27 22.07 -11.84
N VAL A 184 5.10 22.35 -12.43
CA VAL A 184 4.74 23.65 -12.96
C VAL A 184 3.80 24.33 -11.97
N LEU A 185 4.14 25.56 -11.61
CA LEU A 185 3.37 26.36 -10.66
C LEU A 185 2.67 27.52 -11.38
N SER A 186 1.44 27.84 -10.92
CA SER A 186 0.75 29.09 -11.18
C SER A 186 0.30 29.66 -9.83
N ASP A 187 0.62 30.91 -9.57
CA ASP A 187 0.30 31.59 -8.31
C ASP A 187 0.74 30.80 -7.05
N GLY A 188 1.89 30.10 -7.17
CA GLY A 188 2.45 29.28 -6.11
C GLY A 188 1.79 27.92 -5.91
N LEU A 189 0.76 27.59 -6.70
CA LEU A 189 0.07 26.31 -6.66
C LEU A 189 0.52 25.39 -7.80
N PRO A 190 0.69 24.09 -7.56
CA PRO A 190 1.05 23.13 -8.60
C PRO A 190 -0.14 22.88 -9.55
N VAL A 191 0.07 23.19 -10.83
CA VAL A 191 -0.96 23.07 -11.88
C VAL A 191 -0.62 22.02 -12.93
N GLY A 192 0.60 21.49 -12.94
CA GLY A 192 1.04 20.48 -13.87
C GLY A 192 2.44 19.97 -13.57
N ILE A 193 2.92 19.07 -14.40
CA ILE A 193 4.28 18.53 -14.36
C ILE A 193 4.80 18.38 -15.78
N VAL A 194 6.04 18.83 -16.01
CA VAL A 194 6.81 18.57 -17.23
C VAL A 194 7.81 17.48 -16.96
N THR A 195 7.90 16.50 -17.86
CA THR A 195 8.82 15.37 -17.75
C THR A 195 9.80 15.33 -18.92
N ASP A 196 10.83 14.49 -18.83
CA ASP A 196 11.77 14.23 -19.93
C ASP A 196 11.08 13.64 -21.18
N ARG A 197 9.91 13.03 -21.03
CA ARG A 197 9.07 12.58 -22.14
C ARG A 197 8.49 13.75 -22.91
N ASP A 198 8.00 14.77 -22.20
CA ASP A 198 7.43 15.98 -22.81
C ASP A 198 8.51 16.77 -23.54
N ILE A 199 9.71 16.85 -22.95
CA ILE A 199 10.88 17.46 -23.61
C ILE A 199 11.21 16.73 -24.93
N ARG A 200 11.25 15.39 -24.92
CA ARG A 200 11.53 14.60 -26.13
C ARG A 200 10.46 14.74 -27.20
N GLN A 201 9.17 14.77 -26.82
CA GLN A 201 8.07 14.94 -27.75
C GLN A 201 8.12 16.29 -28.48
N HIS A 202 8.70 17.32 -27.86
CA HIS A 202 8.83 18.66 -28.43
C HIS A 202 10.25 18.99 -28.88
N SER A 203 11.11 18.00 -29.16
CA SER A 203 12.55 18.16 -29.39
C SER A 203 12.94 19.18 -30.51
N GLY A 204 12.07 19.45 -31.46
CA GLY A 204 12.30 20.46 -32.50
C GLY A 204 11.78 21.87 -32.18
N PHE A 205 11.05 22.03 -31.05
CA PHE A 205 10.28 23.27 -30.77
C PHE A 205 10.44 23.73 -29.31
N LEU A 206 11.52 23.36 -28.63
CA LEU A 206 11.71 23.64 -27.21
C LEU A 206 11.74 25.17 -26.91
N GLU A 207 12.29 25.98 -27.80
CA GLU A 207 12.35 27.42 -27.64
C GLU A 207 10.99 28.11 -27.83
N GLN A 208 10.09 27.50 -28.61
CA GLN A 208 8.77 28.06 -28.89
C GLN A 208 7.70 27.57 -27.92
N THR A 209 7.89 26.38 -27.35
CA THR A 209 6.86 25.70 -26.52
C THR A 209 6.98 26.15 -25.07
N GLU A 210 5.88 26.62 -24.51
CA GLU A 210 5.74 26.92 -23.08
C GLU A 210 5.34 25.71 -22.28
N ALA A 211 5.74 25.64 -21.00
CA ALA A 211 5.42 24.57 -20.07
C ALA A 211 3.93 24.28 -20.01
N GLY A 212 3.10 25.31 -19.93
CA GLY A 212 1.63 25.16 -19.85
C GLY A 212 0.99 24.46 -21.04
N LYS A 213 1.66 24.42 -22.21
CA LYS A 213 1.19 23.75 -23.42
C LYS A 213 1.63 22.27 -23.50
N ALA A 214 2.73 21.94 -22.82
CA ALA A 214 3.35 20.61 -22.89
C ALA A 214 3.14 19.77 -21.62
N MET A 215 2.88 20.40 -20.48
CA MET A 215 2.73 19.73 -19.20
C MET A 215 1.54 18.80 -19.15
N SER A 216 1.64 17.73 -18.36
CA SER A 216 0.49 16.95 -17.93
C SER A 216 -0.27 17.74 -16.87
N GLN A 217 -1.56 18.00 -17.10
CA GLN A 217 -2.44 18.73 -16.18
C GLN A 217 -3.06 17.83 -15.12
N GLU A 218 -3.19 16.53 -15.40
CA GLU A 218 -3.63 15.55 -14.41
C GLU A 218 -2.49 15.25 -13.43
N LEU A 219 -2.45 15.98 -12.32
CA LEU A 219 -1.46 15.79 -11.27
C LEU A 219 -1.81 14.59 -10.40
N ILE A 220 -0.99 13.55 -10.50
CA ILE A 220 -1.00 12.44 -9.56
C ILE A 220 -0.05 12.83 -8.43
N THR A 221 -0.60 13.03 -7.23
CA THR A 221 0.15 13.56 -6.09
C THR A 221 0.11 12.63 -4.90
N VAL A 222 1.05 12.80 -3.98
CA VAL A 222 1.12 12.15 -2.67
C VAL A 222 1.34 13.20 -1.59
N THR A 223 1.29 12.80 -0.33
CA THR A 223 1.59 13.68 0.82
C THR A 223 2.90 13.25 1.49
N PRO A 224 3.54 14.10 2.32
CA PRO A 224 4.72 13.71 3.09
C PRO A 224 4.49 12.49 3.99
N THR A 225 3.24 12.25 4.40
CA THR A 225 2.84 11.14 5.26
C THR A 225 2.38 9.90 4.48
N THR A 226 2.49 9.92 3.16
CA THR A 226 2.24 8.72 2.32
C THR A 226 3.34 7.70 2.56
N ASP A 227 2.98 6.41 2.65
CA ASP A 227 3.95 5.32 2.75
C ASP A 227 4.74 5.20 1.45
N ILE A 228 6.05 4.93 1.55
CA ILE A 228 6.97 4.85 0.40
C ILE A 228 6.58 3.72 -0.57
N ARG A 229 6.00 2.63 -0.07
CA ARG A 229 5.53 1.51 -0.89
C ARG A 229 4.27 1.87 -1.67
N GLU A 230 3.40 2.69 -1.07
CA GLU A 230 2.23 3.23 -1.76
C GLU A 230 2.68 4.18 -2.88
N ALA A 231 3.66 5.05 -2.64
CA ALA A 231 4.26 5.87 -3.68
C ALA A 231 4.88 5.01 -4.79
N ALA A 232 5.60 3.92 -4.44
CA ALA A 232 6.13 2.94 -5.39
C ALA A 232 5.04 2.31 -6.26
N ARG A 233 3.91 1.93 -5.64
CA ARG A 233 2.76 1.35 -6.33
C ARG A 233 2.16 2.34 -7.33
N ILE A 234 1.96 3.60 -6.93
CA ILE A 234 1.41 4.66 -7.79
C ILE A 234 2.34 4.92 -8.98
N LEU A 235 3.65 5.07 -8.76
CA LEU A 235 4.65 5.27 -9.82
C LEU A 235 4.57 4.17 -10.87
N ARG A 236 4.48 2.90 -10.43
CA ARG A 236 4.41 1.73 -11.29
C ARG A 236 3.07 1.63 -12.06
N GLU A 237 1.94 1.76 -11.37
CA GLU A 237 0.61 1.60 -11.97
C GLU A 237 0.28 2.73 -12.95
N ARG A 238 0.68 3.96 -12.62
CA ARG A 238 0.48 5.13 -13.46
C ARG A 238 1.59 5.34 -14.51
N LYS A 239 2.65 4.52 -14.44
CA LYS A 239 3.82 4.59 -15.35
C LYS A 239 4.46 5.98 -15.40
N VAL A 240 4.58 6.63 -14.26
CA VAL A 240 5.20 7.95 -14.08
C VAL A 240 6.53 7.83 -13.34
N GLY A 241 7.49 8.71 -13.65
CA GLY A 241 8.84 8.68 -13.07
C GLY A 241 8.99 9.45 -11.77
N GLY A 242 8.00 10.28 -11.41
CA GLY A 242 8.02 11.11 -10.20
C GLY A 242 6.62 11.60 -9.85
N LEU A 243 6.41 11.89 -8.57
CA LEU A 243 5.15 12.39 -8.03
C LEU A 243 5.42 13.68 -7.26
N PRO A 244 4.70 14.78 -7.54
CA PRO A 244 4.67 15.95 -6.67
C PRO A 244 4.13 15.55 -5.29
N VAL A 245 4.79 16.03 -4.26
CA VAL A 245 4.38 15.84 -2.86
C VAL A 245 3.74 17.13 -2.39
N LEU A 246 2.47 17.03 -1.97
CA LEU A 246 1.71 18.20 -1.53
C LEU A 246 1.44 18.15 -0.03
N GLU A 247 1.58 19.28 0.63
CA GLU A 247 1.17 19.52 2.00
C GLU A 247 0.27 20.75 2.03
N ASP A 248 -0.94 20.60 2.55
CA ASP A 248 -1.96 21.67 2.58
C ASP A 248 -2.21 22.34 1.23
N GLY A 249 -2.18 21.53 0.15
CA GLY A 249 -2.38 22.00 -1.23
C GLY A 249 -1.17 22.67 -1.88
N LYS A 250 -0.07 22.87 -1.16
CA LYS A 250 1.17 23.47 -1.65
C LYS A 250 2.21 22.40 -1.96
N LEU A 251 3.12 22.72 -2.88
CA LEU A 251 4.23 21.82 -3.23
C LEU A 251 5.26 21.77 -2.08
N ALA A 252 5.34 20.63 -1.42
CA ALA A 252 6.32 20.36 -0.37
C ALA A 252 7.59 19.67 -0.90
N GLY A 253 7.48 18.92 -2.01
CA GLY A 253 8.60 18.19 -2.57
C GLY A 253 8.24 17.42 -3.84
N VAL A 254 9.19 16.59 -4.28
CA VAL A 254 8.99 15.58 -5.34
C VAL A 254 9.62 14.28 -4.87
N ILE A 255 8.91 13.18 -5.09
CA ILE A 255 9.42 11.81 -4.88
C ILE A 255 9.53 11.09 -6.22
N THR A 256 10.67 10.47 -6.49
CA THR A 256 10.96 9.79 -7.75
C THR A 256 11.16 8.30 -7.56
N THR A 257 11.20 7.54 -8.66
CA THR A 257 11.54 6.10 -8.63
C THR A 257 12.92 5.87 -7.99
N GLY A 258 13.88 6.78 -8.19
CA GLY A 258 15.22 6.68 -7.57
C GLY A 258 15.16 6.78 -6.05
N ASP A 259 14.38 7.73 -5.51
CA ASP A 259 14.20 7.92 -4.08
C ASP A 259 13.51 6.71 -3.43
N VAL A 260 12.51 6.16 -4.12
CA VAL A 260 11.82 4.94 -3.68
C VAL A 260 12.77 3.74 -3.65
N LEU A 261 13.61 3.56 -4.68
CA LEU A 261 14.61 2.51 -4.71
C LEU A 261 15.63 2.68 -3.57
N ALA A 262 16.12 3.90 -3.34
CA ALA A 262 17.02 4.20 -2.22
C ALA A 262 16.38 3.84 -0.88
N ALA A 263 15.13 4.24 -0.66
CA ALA A 263 14.39 3.92 0.56
C ALA A 263 14.23 2.42 0.81
N LEU A 264 14.01 1.64 -0.25
CA LEU A 264 13.82 0.19 -0.15
C LEU A 264 15.12 -0.60 -0.02
N THR A 265 16.25 -0.06 -0.49
CA THR A 265 17.58 -0.72 -0.43
C THR A 265 18.36 -0.39 0.83
N THR A 266 18.06 0.69 1.52
CA THR A 266 18.76 1.08 2.77
C THR A 266 18.33 0.23 3.99
N ARG A 267 17.47 -0.76 3.80
CA ARG A 267 16.89 -1.64 4.83
C ARG A 267 17.59 -3.01 4.97
N THR A 268 18.84 -3.10 4.59
CA THR A 268 19.64 -4.32 4.80
C THR A 268 20.30 -4.34 6.16
#